data_baa132a4fdec669e705663acc7a62146
#
_entry.id   baa132a4fdec669e705663acc7a62146
#
_cell.length_a   1.000
_cell.length_b   1.000
_cell.length_c   1.000
_cell.angle_alpha   90.00
_cell.angle_beta   90.00
_cell.angle_gamma   90.00
#
_symmetry.space_group_name_H-M   'P 1'
#
loop_
_entity.id
_entity.type
_entity.pdbx_description
1 polymer ?
#
loop_
_entity_poly.entity_id
_entity_poly.type
_entity_poly.pdbx_seq_one_letter_code
_entity_poly.pdbx_strand_id
1 'polypeptide(L)'
;MEGNSRQNVHYNSADGSFRFHHVRDECPNPLDFKLHYEKDYEIYMFISGDGSYTIEGSKYELEPYSILMMNANELHVLNISNELPYERMVLIINENFLPPFMLNGVDFFRAIKYRKLGQDNQLKGDTVINSGLLALFKKLQKLLIQKNMENEFVAKCVIVEMLSTINQYAETDMARTYINANHKIGGVLEYINSNLDEQLTLDLLSEEFFITKFHLCRTFKEVTGFSINQYISYKRIHMADRLMLEGNTPTQACYMSGFNCYSSFFKSYRKLTGRSPRSGKKI
;
A
#
# COMPACT_ATOMS: atom_id res chain seq x y z
N MET A 1 13.37 -26.20 -27.62
CA MET A 1 13.71 -25.67 -26.28
C MET A 1 13.87 -24.18 -26.43
N GLU A 2 12.76 -23.44 -26.38
CA GLU A 2 12.79 -21.98 -26.45
C GLU A 2 12.99 -21.46 -25.04
N GLY A 3 14.19 -20.94 -24.77
CA GLY A 3 14.50 -20.18 -23.57
C GLY A 3 13.69 -18.90 -23.54
N ASN A 4 12.51 -18.95 -22.96
CA ASN A 4 11.70 -17.78 -22.71
C ASN A 4 12.39 -16.98 -21.59
N SER A 5 13.32 -16.10 -21.95
CA SER A 5 13.83 -15.08 -21.04
C SER A 5 12.61 -14.26 -20.61
N ARG A 6 12.07 -14.48 -19.40
CA ARG A 6 10.97 -13.71 -18.85
C ARG A 6 11.42 -12.27 -18.74
N GLN A 7 11.01 -11.47 -19.71
CA GLN A 7 11.38 -10.06 -19.81
C GLN A 7 10.54 -9.28 -18.80
N ASN A 8 11.19 -8.49 -17.96
CA ASN A 8 10.49 -7.57 -17.06
C ASN A 8 9.56 -6.66 -17.88
N VAL A 9 8.33 -6.47 -17.41
CA VAL A 9 7.33 -5.64 -18.06
C VAL A 9 7.09 -4.40 -17.21
N HIS A 10 7.20 -3.23 -17.82
CA HIS A 10 6.83 -1.95 -17.20
C HIS A 10 5.89 -1.22 -18.16
N TYR A 11 4.71 -0.87 -17.68
CA TYR A 11 3.68 -0.20 -18.46
C TYR A 11 3.05 0.93 -17.65
N ASN A 12 2.91 2.08 -18.30
CA ASN A 12 2.13 3.21 -17.80
C ASN A 12 1.05 3.49 -18.84
N SER A 13 -0.22 3.58 -18.41
CA SER A 13 -1.33 3.94 -19.32
C SER A 13 -1.13 5.33 -19.89
N ALA A 14 -1.63 5.56 -21.10
CA ALA A 14 -1.49 6.82 -21.81
C ALA A 14 -2.10 8.00 -21.03
N ASP A 15 -3.17 7.78 -20.30
CA ASP A 15 -3.88 8.76 -19.48
C ASP A 15 -3.38 8.83 -18.02
N GLY A 16 -2.38 8.02 -17.65
CA GLY A 16 -1.85 7.93 -16.29
C GLY A 16 -2.80 7.27 -15.27
N SER A 17 -3.89 6.64 -15.71
CA SER A 17 -4.90 6.07 -14.83
C SER A 17 -4.47 4.77 -14.15
N PHE A 18 -3.52 4.04 -14.72
CA PHE A 18 -2.92 2.86 -14.09
C PHE A 18 -1.47 2.63 -14.54
N ARG A 19 -0.74 1.87 -13.71
CA ARG A 19 0.61 1.38 -13.98
C ARG A 19 0.66 -0.12 -13.70
N PHE A 20 1.40 -0.86 -14.52
CA PHE A 20 1.59 -2.29 -14.32
C PHE A 20 3.06 -2.66 -14.41
N HIS A 21 3.53 -3.47 -13.48
CA HIS A 21 4.88 -3.99 -13.43
C HIS A 21 4.84 -5.52 -13.26
N HIS A 22 5.61 -6.23 -14.07
CA HIS A 22 5.99 -7.61 -13.81
C HIS A 22 7.50 -7.65 -13.74
N VAL A 23 8.04 -7.99 -12.59
CA VAL A 23 9.48 -7.97 -12.33
C VAL A 23 9.90 -9.28 -11.71
N ARG A 24 10.96 -9.85 -12.27
CA ARG A 24 11.73 -10.93 -11.69
C ARG A 24 13.14 -10.42 -11.41
N ASP A 25 13.53 -10.47 -10.16
CA ASP A 25 14.85 -10.09 -9.66
C ASP A 25 15.59 -11.35 -9.24
N GLU A 26 16.70 -11.63 -9.91
CA GLU A 26 17.49 -12.85 -9.64
C GLU A 26 18.33 -12.73 -8.36
N CYS A 27 18.63 -11.51 -7.91
CA CYS A 27 19.41 -11.22 -6.72
C CYS A 27 18.82 -10.02 -5.98
N PRO A 28 17.63 -10.16 -5.36
CA PRO A 28 16.96 -9.04 -4.70
C PRO A 28 17.80 -8.49 -3.55
N ASN A 29 17.95 -7.17 -3.51
CA ASN A 29 18.60 -6.50 -2.38
C ASN A 29 17.55 -6.00 -1.38
N PRO A 30 17.49 -6.53 -0.15
CA PRO A 30 16.52 -6.11 0.86
C PRO A 30 16.53 -4.61 1.17
N LEU A 31 17.67 -3.94 0.96
CA LEU A 31 17.81 -2.50 1.22
C LEU A 31 17.10 -1.61 0.20
N ASP A 32 16.69 -2.16 -0.94
CA ASP A 32 15.96 -1.43 -1.97
C ASP A 32 14.48 -1.28 -1.62
N PHE A 33 13.96 -2.15 -0.75
CA PHE A 33 12.57 -2.15 -0.32
C PHE A 33 12.41 -1.35 0.98
N LYS A 34 12.30 -0.03 0.82
CA LYS A 34 12.11 0.88 1.96
C LYS A 34 10.64 1.02 2.28
N LEU A 35 10.36 1.37 3.55
CA LEU A 35 9.04 1.81 3.94
C LEU A 35 8.57 2.95 3.05
N HIS A 36 7.40 2.80 2.47
CA HIS A 36 6.78 3.80 1.61
C HIS A 36 5.24 3.69 1.67
N TYR A 37 4.59 4.58 0.99
CA TYR A 37 3.18 4.53 0.67
C TYR A 37 3.00 4.99 -0.79
N GLU A 38 1.94 4.51 -1.42
CA GLU A 38 1.52 5.00 -2.73
C GLU A 38 0.35 5.97 -2.59
N LYS A 39 0.20 6.91 -3.54
CA LYS A 39 -0.96 7.82 -3.61
C LYS A 39 -2.17 7.14 -4.24
N ASP A 40 -1.91 6.06 -4.94
CA ASP A 40 -2.85 5.26 -5.71
C ASP A 40 -3.10 3.94 -5.01
N TYR A 41 -4.14 3.23 -5.39
CA TYR A 41 -4.39 1.87 -4.91
C TYR A 41 -3.37 0.92 -5.51
N GLU A 42 -2.82 0.01 -4.72
CA GLU A 42 -1.88 -1.01 -5.19
C GLU A 42 -2.46 -2.41 -5.00
N ILE A 43 -2.39 -3.21 -6.05
CA ILE A 43 -2.66 -4.64 -6.03
C ILE A 43 -1.37 -5.35 -6.39
N TYR A 44 -0.78 -5.97 -5.38
CA TYR A 44 0.48 -6.68 -5.46
C TYR A 44 0.24 -8.18 -5.50
N MET A 45 0.75 -8.89 -6.49
CA MET A 45 0.76 -10.35 -6.57
C MET A 45 2.17 -10.89 -6.39
N PHE A 46 2.35 -11.71 -5.37
CA PHE A 46 3.58 -12.47 -5.18
C PHE A 46 3.58 -13.72 -6.06
N ILE A 47 4.68 -14.00 -6.75
CA ILE A 47 4.81 -15.18 -7.61
C ILE A 47 5.78 -16.18 -7.01
N SER A 48 7.00 -15.73 -6.68
CA SER A 48 8.04 -16.59 -6.09
C SER A 48 9.06 -15.78 -5.31
N GLY A 49 9.75 -16.43 -4.39
CA GLY A 49 10.76 -15.88 -3.49
C GLY A 49 10.51 -16.32 -2.06
N ASP A 50 11.12 -15.62 -1.11
CA ASP A 50 10.90 -15.81 0.32
C ASP A 50 10.83 -14.45 1.01
N GLY A 51 9.74 -14.18 1.70
CA GLY A 51 9.56 -12.90 2.37
C GLY A 51 8.19 -12.67 2.98
N SER A 52 8.04 -11.48 3.54
CA SER A 52 6.81 -11.02 4.15
C SER A 52 6.57 -9.54 3.82
N TYR A 53 5.33 -9.13 3.87
CA TYR A 53 4.92 -7.75 3.75
C TYR A 53 4.40 -7.24 5.10
N THR A 54 4.83 -6.06 5.52
CA THR A 54 4.24 -5.39 6.68
C THR A 54 3.43 -4.19 6.18
N ILE A 55 2.13 -4.17 6.45
CA ILE A 55 1.19 -3.13 6.04
C ILE A 55 0.52 -2.56 7.29
N GLU A 56 0.69 -1.26 7.57
CA GLU A 56 0.16 -0.58 8.76
C GLU A 56 0.41 -1.36 10.06
N GLY A 57 1.54 -2.09 10.11
CA GLY A 57 1.96 -2.88 11.25
C GLY A 57 1.47 -4.33 11.27
N SER A 58 0.59 -4.72 10.39
CA SER A 58 0.21 -6.13 10.25
C SER A 58 1.17 -6.86 9.31
N LYS A 59 1.67 -8.01 9.75
CA LYS A 59 2.59 -8.83 8.97
C LYS A 59 1.83 -9.87 8.16
N TYR A 60 2.14 -9.94 6.87
CA TYR A 60 1.60 -10.90 5.91
C TYR A 60 2.74 -11.74 5.36
N GLU A 61 2.73 -13.04 5.60
CA GLU A 61 3.65 -13.98 4.96
C GLU A 61 3.26 -14.13 3.48
N LEU A 62 4.26 -14.09 2.60
CA LEU A 62 4.03 -14.18 1.16
C LEU A 62 3.98 -15.63 0.72
N GLU A 63 2.82 -16.05 0.23
CA GLU A 63 2.61 -17.36 -0.37
C GLU A 63 2.52 -17.22 -1.90
N PRO A 64 2.99 -18.20 -2.69
CA PRO A 64 2.89 -18.16 -4.14
C PRO A 64 1.46 -17.83 -4.62
N TYR A 65 1.36 -16.84 -5.50
CA TYR A 65 0.13 -16.29 -6.08
C TYR A 65 -0.78 -15.55 -5.10
N SER A 66 -0.38 -15.35 -3.84
CA SER A 66 -1.14 -14.47 -2.95
C SER A 66 -1.17 -13.04 -3.49
N ILE A 67 -2.29 -12.36 -3.27
CA ILE A 67 -2.48 -10.94 -3.60
C ILE A 67 -2.51 -10.14 -2.31
N LEU A 68 -1.78 -9.04 -2.28
CA LEU A 68 -1.93 -7.99 -1.28
C LEU A 68 -2.59 -6.76 -1.91
N MET A 69 -3.55 -6.21 -1.20
CA MET A 69 -4.27 -5.00 -1.59
C MET A 69 -3.86 -3.87 -0.65
N MET A 70 -3.28 -2.81 -1.16
CA MET A 70 -2.94 -1.61 -0.40
C MET A 70 -3.86 -0.47 -0.79
N ASN A 71 -4.48 0.14 0.22
CA ASN A 71 -5.23 1.37 0.04
C ASN A 71 -4.26 2.52 -0.24
N ALA A 72 -4.71 3.54 -0.94
CA ALA A 72 -3.97 4.79 -1.03
C ALA A 72 -3.56 5.23 0.37
N ASN A 73 -2.25 5.52 0.53
CA ASN A 73 -1.68 6.02 1.77
C ASN A 73 -1.51 4.99 2.91
N GLU A 74 -1.70 3.71 2.69
CA GLU A 74 -1.25 2.69 3.63
C GLU A 74 0.27 2.57 3.63
N LEU A 75 0.87 2.71 4.80
CA LEU A 75 2.30 2.49 4.99
C LEU A 75 2.62 1.01 4.88
N HIS A 76 3.55 0.68 4.00
CA HIS A 76 3.93 -0.70 3.79
C HIS A 76 5.43 -0.87 3.48
N VAL A 77 5.96 -2.04 3.82
CA VAL A 77 7.34 -2.42 3.54
C VAL A 77 7.41 -3.91 3.21
N LEU A 78 8.14 -4.21 2.16
CA LEU A 78 8.49 -5.58 1.79
C LEU A 78 9.78 -5.99 2.53
N ASN A 79 9.74 -7.12 3.20
CA ASN A 79 10.90 -7.79 3.77
C ASN A 79 11.15 -9.06 2.96
N ILE A 80 12.19 -9.05 2.15
CA ILE A 80 12.52 -10.13 1.23
C ILE A 80 13.88 -10.73 1.59
N SER A 81 14.02 -12.06 1.46
CA SER A 81 15.32 -12.74 1.52
C SER A 81 16.08 -12.50 0.22
N ASN A 82 17.41 -12.40 0.30
CA ASN A 82 18.29 -12.31 -0.88
C ASN A 82 18.78 -13.69 -1.37
N GLU A 83 18.31 -14.77 -0.76
CA GLU A 83 18.78 -16.12 -1.07
C GLU A 83 18.11 -16.74 -2.30
N LEU A 84 16.92 -16.26 -2.65
CA LEU A 84 16.11 -16.78 -3.75
C LEU A 84 15.72 -15.68 -4.73
N PRO A 85 15.60 -16.01 -6.02
CA PRO A 85 15.01 -15.08 -6.99
C PRO A 85 13.60 -14.66 -6.56
N TYR A 86 13.31 -13.37 -6.72
CA TYR A 86 12.05 -12.76 -6.32
C TYR A 86 11.24 -12.32 -7.54
N GLU A 87 10.00 -12.80 -7.67
CA GLU A 87 9.13 -12.48 -8.79
C GLU A 87 7.78 -11.97 -8.31
N ARG A 88 7.31 -10.86 -8.89
CA ARG A 88 6.04 -10.21 -8.55
C ARG A 88 5.38 -9.54 -9.75
N MET A 89 4.07 -9.38 -9.67
CA MET A 89 3.30 -8.43 -10.48
C MET A 89 2.69 -7.36 -9.59
N VAL A 90 2.72 -6.12 -10.04
CA VAL A 90 2.16 -4.98 -9.31
C VAL A 90 1.28 -4.19 -10.25
N LEU A 91 0.04 -3.95 -9.84
CA LEU A 91 -0.91 -3.10 -10.53
C LEU A 91 -1.24 -1.91 -9.62
N ILE A 92 -0.90 -0.72 -10.06
CA ILE A 92 -1.18 0.54 -9.35
C ILE A 92 -2.29 1.26 -10.12
N ILE A 93 -3.35 1.64 -9.43
CA ILE A 93 -4.57 2.19 -10.03
C ILE A 93 -4.90 3.53 -9.39
N ASN A 94 -4.95 4.57 -10.21
CA ASN A 94 -5.34 5.90 -9.76
C ASN A 94 -6.84 5.98 -9.46
N GLU A 95 -7.22 6.81 -8.50
CA GLU A 95 -8.62 7.02 -8.14
C GLU A 95 -9.49 7.47 -9.34
N ASN A 96 -8.91 8.21 -10.28
CA ASN A 96 -9.59 8.69 -11.49
C ASN A 96 -9.74 7.61 -12.59
N PHE A 97 -9.23 6.41 -12.38
CA PHE A 97 -9.38 5.29 -13.33
C PHE A 97 -10.84 4.96 -13.65
N LEU A 98 -11.75 5.16 -12.68
CA LEU A 98 -13.14 4.68 -12.74
C LEU A 98 -14.22 5.66 -13.22
N PRO A 99 -14.03 7.00 -13.36
CA PRO A 99 -15.14 7.88 -13.72
C PRO A 99 -16.02 7.39 -14.89
N PRO A 100 -15.47 6.79 -15.96
CA PRO A 100 -16.29 6.24 -17.05
C PRO A 100 -17.09 4.99 -16.68
N PHE A 101 -16.73 4.28 -15.60
CA PHE A 101 -17.30 3.01 -15.18
C PHE A 101 -18.11 3.09 -13.89
N MET A 102 -18.15 4.25 -13.21
CA MET A 102 -19.02 4.48 -12.05
C MET A 102 -20.47 4.66 -12.48
N LEU A 103 -21.01 3.66 -13.13
CA LEU A 103 -22.42 3.61 -13.46
C LEU A 103 -23.18 2.97 -12.30
N ASN A 104 -24.23 3.65 -11.83
CA ASN A 104 -25.22 3.12 -10.88
C ASN A 104 -24.73 2.84 -9.44
N GLY A 105 -23.73 3.58 -8.93
CA GLY A 105 -23.35 3.51 -7.51
C GLY A 105 -22.52 2.28 -7.12
N VAL A 106 -21.93 1.56 -8.08
CA VAL A 106 -21.02 0.44 -7.79
C VAL A 106 -19.63 0.97 -7.46
N ASP A 107 -19.15 0.72 -6.24
CA ASP A 107 -17.76 1.02 -5.85
C ASP A 107 -16.88 -0.21 -6.08
N PHE A 108 -16.09 -0.17 -7.15
CA PHE A 108 -15.16 -1.25 -7.49
C PHE A 108 -13.95 -1.34 -6.55
N PHE A 109 -13.64 -0.29 -5.79
CA PHE A 109 -12.56 -0.30 -4.81
C PHE A 109 -13.01 -0.64 -3.39
N ARG A 110 -14.27 -1.02 -3.16
CA ARG A 110 -14.83 -1.16 -1.81
C ARG A 110 -14.02 -2.11 -0.94
N ALA A 111 -13.55 -3.24 -1.48
CA ALA A 111 -12.72 -4.20 -0.73
C ALA A 111 -11.37 -3.64 -0.31
N ILE A 112 -10.85 -2.65 -1.04
CA ILE A 112 -9.58 -1.99 -0.72
C ILE A 112 -9.82 -0.78 0.18
N LYS A 113 -10.88 -0.01 -0.08
CA LYS A 113 -11.14 1.31 0.50
C LYS A 113 -11.73 1.26 1.91
N TYR A 114 -12.66 0.34 2.17
CA TYR A 114 -13.47 0.36 3.40
C TYR A 114 -13.04 -0.64 4.47
N ARG A 115 -11.97 -1.38 4.25
CA ARG A 115 -11.38 -2.22 5.29
C ARG A 115 -10.62 -1.38 6.33
N LYS A 116 -10.42 -1.91 7.51
CA LYS A 116 -9.55 -1.30 8.50
C LYS A 116 -8.11 -1.30 8.00
N LEU A 117 -7.38 -0.22 8.28
CA LEU A 117 -5.97 -0.09 7.89
C LEU A 117 -5.13 -1.26 8.40
N GLY A 118 -4.37 -1.86 7.50
CA GLY A 118 -3.50 -2.99 7.80
C GLY A 118 -4.22 -4.31 8.11
N GLN A 119 -5.54 -4.38 7.94
CA GLN A 119 -6.32 -5.61 8.14
C GLN A 119 -6.92 -6.10 6.83
N ASP A 120 -7.04 -7.42 6.71
CA ASP A 120 -7.65 -8.07 5.53
C ASP A 120 -7.05 -7.63 4.18
N ASN A 121 -5.73 -7.32 4.18
CA ASN A 121 -5.03 -6.92 2.97
C ASN A 121 -4.76 -8.08 2.02
N GLN A 122 -4.81 -9.35 2.48
CA GLN A 122 -4.34 -10.51 1.72
C GLN A 122 -5.48 -11.40 1.22
N LEU A 123 -5.43 -11.75 -0.06
CA LEU A 123 -6.11 -12.92 -0.61
C LEU A 123 -5.08 -14.03 -0.78
N LYS A 124 -5.35 -15.21 -0.23
CA LYS A 124 -4.46 -16.36 -0.29
C LYS A 124 -4.33 -16.92 -1.71
N GLY A 125 -3.20 -17.56 -2.01
CA GLY A 125 -2.90 -18.09 -3.34
C GLY A 125 -3.98 -19.02 -3.89
N ASP A 126 -4.53 -19.92 -3.09
CA ASP A 126 -5.62 -20.80 -3.49
C ASP A 126 -6.89 -20.02 -3.87
N THR A 127 -7.25 -18.99 -3.11
CA THR A 127 -8.38 -18.10 -3.44
C THR A 127 -8.13 -17.40 -4.77
N VAL A 128 -6.92 -16.88 -4.99
CA VAL A 128 -6.55 -16.18 -6.22
C VAL A 128 -6.58 -17.09 -7.45
N ILE A 129 -6.15 -18.34 -7.31
CA ILE A 129 -6.20 -19.33 -8.38
C ILE A 129 -7.66 -19.71 -8.69
N ASN A 130 -8.43 -20.07 -7.67
CA ASN A 130 -9.81 -20.55 -7.81
C ASN A 130 -10.78 -19.46 -8.28
N SER A 131 -10.52 -18.18 -7.95
CA SER A 131 -11.31 -17.04 -8.43
C SER A 131 -11.05 -16.65 -9.89
N GLY A 132 -9.99 -17.18 -10.50
CA GLY A 132 -9.54 -16.77 -11.82
C GLY A 132 -8.67 -15.50 -11.87
N LEU A 133 -8.40 -14.86 -10.74
CA LEU A 133 -7.57 -13.65 -10.68
C LEU A 133 -6.18 -13.86 -11.27
N LEU A 134 -5.55 -15.02 -11.04
CA LEU A 134 -4.26 -15.35 -11.67
C LEU A 134 -4.33 -15.32 -13.19
N ALA A 135 -5.41 -15.82 -13.76
CA ALA A 135 -5.61 -15.82 -15.23
C ALA A 135 -5.80 -14.38 -15.74
N LEU A 136 -6.51 -13.53 -15.00
CA LEU A 136 -6.69 -12.11 -15.32
C LEU A 136 -5.38 -11.34 -15.28
N PHE A 137 -4.51 -11.56 -14.29
CA PHE A 137 -3.18 -10.96 -14.24
C PHE A 137 -2.32 -11.36 -15.45
N LYS A 138 -2.33 -12.66 -15.84
CA LYS A 138 -1.61 -13.14 -17.02
C LYS A 138 -2.19 -12.54 -18.32
N LYS A 139 -3.53 -12.41 -18.42
CA LYS A 139 -4.18 -11.75 -19.54
C LYS A 139 -3.79 -10.28 -19.64
N LEU A 140 -3.82 -9.56 -18.50
CA LEU A 140 -3.41 -8.16 -18.42
C LEU A 140 -1.97 -7.99 -18.92
N GLN A 141 -1.03 -8.77 -18.40
CA GLN A 141 0.37 -8.76 -18.84
C GLN A 141 0.50 -8.96 -20.36
N LYS A 142 -0.19 -9.96 -20.91
CA LYS A 142 -0.13 -10.27 -22.36
C LYS A 142 -0.62 -9.10 -23.21
N LEU A 143 -1.68 -8.42 -22.80
CA LEU A 143 -2.22 -7.24 -23.50
C LEU A 143 -1.22 -6.08 -23.48
N LEU A 144 -0.60 -5.82 -22.31
CA LEU A 144 0.27 -4.66 -22.12
C LEU A 144 1.66 -4.81 -22.76
N ILE A 145 2.11 -6.02 -23.04
CA ILE A 145 3.35 -6.25 -23.81
C ILE A 145 3.22 -5.69 -25.25
N GLN A 146 2.04 -5.75 -25.84
CA GLN A 146 1.85 -5.32 -27.24
C GLN A 146 1.71 -3.80 -27.43
N LYS A 147 1.59 -3.03 -26.36
CA LYS A 147 1.63 -1.55 -26.30
C LYS A 147 0.83 -0.82 -27.40
N ASN A 148 -0.44 -1.22 -27.65
CA ASN A 148 -1.33 -0.50 -28.55
C ASN A 148 -2.58 -0.01 -27.80
N MET A 149 -3.26 1.03 -28.34
CA MET A 149 -4.41 1.68 -27.69
C MET A 149 -5.61 0.74 -27.51
N GLU A 150 -5.85 -0.18 -28.46
CA GLU A 150 -6.94 -1.14 -28.36
C GLU A 150 -6.72 -2.12 -27.23
N ASN A 151 -5.49 -2.63 -27.08
CA ASN A 151 -5.12 -3.49 -25.98
C ASN A 151 -5.14 -2.76 -24.63
N GLU A 152 -4.82 -1.46 -24.59
CA GLU A 152 -4.95 -0.66 -23.37
C GLU A 152 -6.41 -0.54 -22.93
N PHE A 153 -7.33 -0.34 -23.87
CA PHE A 153 -8.75 -0.31 -23.56
C PHE A 153 -9.25 -1.67 -23.02
N VAL A 154 -8.86 -2.77 -23.67
CA VAL A 154 -9.19 -4.13 -23.19
C VAL A 154 -8.54 -4.39 -21.82
N ALA A 155 -7.32 -3.90 -21.59
CA ALA A 155 -6.65 -3.99 -20.28
C ALA A 155 -7.44 -3.28 -19.18
N LYS A 156 -8.03 -2.12 -19.45
CA LYS A 156 -8.92 -1.43 -18.50
C LYS A 156 -10.15 -2.25 -18.15
N CYS A 157 -10.77 -2.92 -19.13
CA CYS A 157 -11.88 -3.84 -18.87
C CYS A 157 -11.46 -5.03 -18.00
N VAL A 158 -10.27 -5.58 -18.22
CA VAL A 158 -9.69 -6.67 -17.40
C VAL A 158 -9.45 -6.18 -15.96
N ILE A 159 -8.97 -4.97 -15.77
CA ILE A 159 -8.76 -4.38 -14.43
C ILE A 159 -10.11 -4.23 -13.69
N VAL A 160 -11.17 -3.77 -14.37
CA VAL A 160 -12.52 -3.71 -13.78
C VAL A 160 -13.01 -5.10 -13.37
N GLU A 161 -12.82 -6.11 -14.22
CA GLU A 161 -13.14 -7.51 -13.90
C GLU A 161 -12.36 -8.01 -12.66
N MET A 162 -11.06 -7.70 -12.58
CA MET A 162 -10.22 -8.02 -11.41
C MET A 162 -10.75 -7.37 -10.14
N LEU A 163 -11.06 -6.08 -10.16
CA LEU A 163 -11.61 -5.36 -9.01
C LEU A 163 -12.97 -5.93 -8.56
N SER A 164 -13.84 -6.25 -9.51
CA SER A 164 -15.12 -6.89 -9.22
C SER A 164 -14.93 -8.26 -8.56
N THR A 165 -14.01 -9.06 -9.09
CA THR A 165 -13.68 -10.39 -8.53
C THR A 165 -13.09 -10.25 -7.12
N ILE A 166 -12.16 -9.31 -6.91
CA ILE A 166 -11.59 -9.02 -5.58
C ILE A 166 -12.69 -8.67 -4.59
N ASN A 167 -13.64 -7.79 -4.96
CA ASN A 167 -14.76 -7.42 -4.09
C ASN A 167 -15.60 -8.63 -3.65
N GLN A 168 -15.83 -9.60 -4.54
CA GLN A 168 -16.62 -10.80 -4.23
C GLN A 168 -15.90 -11.73 -3.25
N TYR A 169 -14.59 -11.93 -3.42
CA TYR A 169 -13.82 -12.87 -2.63
C TYR A 169 -13.29 -12.29 -1.31
N ALA A 170 -13.00 -11.00 -1.25
CA ALA A 170 -12.57 -10.34 -0.02
C ALA A 170 -13.67 -10.36 1.06
N GLU A 171 -14.94 -10.20 0.69
CA GLU A 171 -16.07 -10.27 1.64
C GLU A 171 -16.22 -11.67 2.25
N THR A 172 -15.90 -12.72 1.52
CA THR A 172 -15.99 -14.11 2.00
C THR A 172 -14.85 -14.46 2.95
N ASP A 173 -13.65 -13.92 2.71
CA ASP A 173 -12.48 -14.15 3.57
C ASP A 173 -12.49 -13.25 4.82
N MET A 174 -13.03 -12.04 4.75
CA MET A 174 -13.22 -11.14 5.91
C MET A 174 -14.03 -11.79 7.04
N ALA A 175 -15.01 -12.61 6.72
CA ALA A 175 -15.80 -13.34 7.70
C ALA A 175 -15.00 -14.40 8.50
N ARG A 176 -13.82 -14.79 8.02
CA ARG A 176 -12.98 -15.86 8.63
C ARG A 176 -11.81 -15.33 9.47
N THR A 177 -11.35 -14.10 9.28
CA THR A 177 -10.07 -13.60 9.81
C THR A 177 -10.18 -12.90 11.18
N TYR A 178 -11.37 -12.68 11.73
CA TYR A 178 -11.62 -11.91 12.96
C TYR A 178 -10.98 -12.45 14.26
N ILE A 179 -10.10 -13.46 14.23
CA ILE A 179 -9.70 -14.19 15.45
C ILE A 179 -8.28 -13.90 15.97
N ASN A 180 -7.36 -13.25 15.23
CA ASN A 180 -5.95 -13.22 15.65
C ASN A 180 -5.19 -11.89 15.43
N ALA A 181 -5.72 -10.73 15.75
CA ALA A 181 -4.93 -9.52 15.84
C ALA A 181 -4.74 -9.08 17.30
N ASN A 182 -3.53 -8.64 17.61
CA ASN A 182 -3.14 -8.10 18.91
C ASN A 182 -3.98 -6.83 19.19
N HIS A 183 -5.20 -7.00 19.76
CA HIS A 183 -6.26 -6.00 19.88
C HIS A 183 -5.80 -4.64 20.42
N LYS A 184 -4.74 -4.62 21.27
CA LYS A 184 -4.25 -3.39 21.91
C LYS A 184 -3.48 -2.49 20.94
N ILE A 185 -2.59 -3.03 20.11
CA ILE A 185 -1.80 -2.23 19.17
C ILE A 185 -2.66 -1.73 18.00
N GLY A 186 -3.65 -2.51 17.58
CA GLY A 186 -4.66 -2.06 16.60
C GLY A 186 -5.38 -0.79 17.08
N GLY A 187 -5.82 -0.75 18.34
CA GLY A 187 -6.43 0.45 18.94
C GLY A 187 -5.46 1.64 18.99
N VAL A 188 -4.18 1.43 19.32
CA VAL A 188 -3.16 2.48 19.30
C VAL A 188 -2.98 3.06 17.90
N LEU A 189 -2.94 2.21 16.88
CA LEU A 189 -2.82 2.64 15.47
C LEU A 189 -4.05 3.45 15.03
N GLU A 190 -5.26 2.98 15.33
CA GLU A 190 -6.51 3.72 15.05
C GLU A 190 -6.51 5.08 15.75
N TYR A 191 -6.13 5.15 17.02
CA TYR A 191 -6.05 6.39 17.78
C TYR A 191 -5.05 7.38 17.16
N ILE A 192 -3.84 6.93 16.84
CA ILE A 192 -2.83 7.76 16.19
C ILE A 192 -3.35 8.31 14.85
N ASN A 193 -3.94 7.46 14.01
CA ASN A 193 -4.43 7.86 12.69
C ASN A 193 -5.60 8.85 12.76
N SER A 194 -6.42 8.79 13.81
CA SER A 194 -7.55 9.68 14.03
C SER A 194 -7.18 11.03 14.65
N ASN A 195 -5.98 11.15 15.25
CA ASN A 195 -5.56 12.33 16.01
C ASN A 195 -4.19 12.87 15.56
N LEU A 196 -3.88 12.77 14.26
CA LEU A 196 -2.55 13.14 13.74
C LEU A 196 -2.20 14.62 13.93
N ASP A 197 -3.20 15.49 13.88
CA ASP A 197 -3.09 16.94 14.07
C ASP A 197 -2.91 17.33 15.53
N GLU A 198 -3.18 16.41 16.47
CA GLU A 198 -3.05 16.65 17.91
C GLU A 198 -1.66 16.30 18.47
N GLN A 199 -1.45 16.62 19.75
CA GLN A 199 -0.19 16.35 20.43
C GLN A 199 -0.11 14.88 20.88
N LEU A 200 0.43 14.02 20.03
CA LEU A 200 0.62 12.60 20.31
C LEU A 200 1.96 12.38 21.07
N THR A 201 1.87 12.08 22.35
CA THR A 201 3.04 11.75 23.20
C THR A 201 3.00 10.29 23.66
N LEU A 202 4.16 9.75 24.01
CA LEU A 202 4.22 8.40 24.61
C LEU A 202 3.48 8.31 25.94
N ASP A 203 3.45 9.42 26.70
CA ASP A 203 2.70 9.52 27.96
C ASP A 203 1.20 9.36 27.69
N LEU A 204 0.65 10.18 26.78
CA LEU A 204 -0.74 10.13 26.39
C LEU A 204 -1.15 8.72 25.93
N LEU A 205 -0.39 8.13 25.00
CA LEU A 205 -0.70 6.79 24.48
C LEU A 205 -0.56 5.71 25.55
N SER A 206 0.38 5.82 26.46
CA SER A 206 0.59 4.89 27.57
C SER A 206 -0.59 4.92 28.54
N GLU A 207 -1.11 6.11 28.87
CA GLU A 207 -2.26 6.33 29.76
C GLU A 207 -3.55 5.88 29.09
N GLU A 208 -3.80 6.28 27.85
CA GLU A 208 -5.03 5.97 27.11
C GLU A 208 -5.26 4.45 26.95
N PHE A 209 -4.18 3.70 26.66
CA PHE A 209 -4.26 2.26 26.43
C PHE A 209 -3.89 1.40 27.63
N PHE A 210 -3.63 2.00 28.79
CA PHE A 210 -3.22 1.28 30.03
C PHE A 210 -2.03 0.34 29.77
N ILE A 211 -1.00 0.83 29.07
CA ILE A 211 0.21 0.08 28.73
C ILE A 211 1.42 0.90 29.17
N THR A 212 2.40 0.28 29.83
CA THR A 212 3.65 1.00 30.16
C THR A 212 4.37 1.43 28.89
N LYS A 213 5.01 2.61 28.91
CA LYS A 213 5.76 3.15 27.75
C LYS A 213 6.75 2.16 27.16
N PHE A 214 7.46 1.43 28.00
CA PHE A 214 8.42 0.42 27.55
C PHE A 214 7.74 -0.72 26.78
N HIS A 215 6.67 -1.26 27.34
CA HIS A 215 5.91 -2.32 26.69
C HIS A 215 5.25 -1.83 25.41
N LEU A 216 4.65 -0.64 25.43
CA LEU A 216 4.05 0.01 24.27
C LEU A 216 5.08 0.19 23.13
N CYS A 217 6.23 0.79 23.39
CA CYS A 217 7.27 1.01 22.39
C CYS A 217 7.80 -0.30 21.81
N ARG A 218 8.03 -1.29 22.66
CA ARG A 218 8.53 -2.61 22.24
C ARG A 218 7.50 -3.33 21.39
N THR A 219 6.28 -3.49 21.89
CA THR A 219 5.23 -4.24 21.17
C THR A 219 4.81 -3.52 19.90
N PHE A 220 4.71 -2.18 19.92
CA PHE A 220 4.44 -1.40 18.72
C PHE A 220 5.50 -1.64 17.65
N LYS A 221 6.79 -1.65 18.02
CA LYS A 221 7.89 -1.92 17.09
C LYS A 221 7.91 -3.38 16.62
N GLU A 222 7.61 -4.34 17.47
CA GLU A 222 7.50 -5.76 17.11
C GLU A 222 6.37 -5.99 16.10
N VAL A 223 5.22 -5.34 16.30
CA VAL A 223 4.03 -5.47 15.46
C VAL A 223 4.18 -4.68 14.16
N THR A 224 4.64 -3.41 14.23
CA THR A 224 4.63 -2.49 13.07
C THR A 224 5.95 -2.42 12.32
N GLY A 225 7.04 -2.89 12.91
CA GLY A 225 8.40 -2.65 12.41
C GLY A 225 8.94 -1.24 12.69
N PHE A 226 8.12 -0.33 13.25
CA PHE A 226 8.47 1.09 13.44
C PHE A 226 8.42 1.51 14.90
N SER A 227 9.23 2.51 15.26
CA SER A 227 8.95 3.23 16.49
C SER A 227 7.69 4.10 16.33
N ILE A 228 6.96 4.32 17.41
CA ILE A 228 5.76 5.17 17.44
C ILE A 228 6.04 6.55 16.80
N ASN A 229 7.15 7.18 17.18
CA ASN A 229 7.53 8.50 16.63
C ASN A 229 7.82 8.45 15.12
N GLN A 230 8.41 7.38 14.62
CA GLN A 230 8.59 7.19 13.19
C GLN A 230 7.24 7.07 12.48
N TYR A 231 6.35 6.23 12.99
CA TYR A 231 5.02 6.03 12.43
C TYR A 231 4.23 7.34 12.40
N ILE A 232 4.14 8.08 13.52
CA ILE A 232 3.48 9.38 13.59
C ILE A 232 4.09 10.36 12.57
N SER A 233 5.43 10.44 12.50
CA SER A 233 6.11 11.32 11.55
C SER A 233 5.76 10.98 10.11
N TYR A 234 5.70 9.70 9.75
CA TYR A 234 5.32 9.24 8.43
C TYR A 234 3.90 9.66 8.06
N LYS A 235 2.94 9.40 8.95
CA LYS A 235 1.53 9.75 8.74
C LYS A 235 1.32 11.26 8.60
N ARG A 236 1.99 12.05 9.44
CA ARG A 236 1.94 13.52 9.38
C ARG A 236 2.52 14.09 8.08
N ILE A 237 3.64 13.53 7.60
CA ILE A 237 4.23 13.95 6.32
C ILE A 237 3.29 13.65 5.17
N HIS A 238 2.64 12.50 5.21
CA HIS A 238 1.63 12.14 4.23
C HIS A 238 0.43 13.11 4.26
N MET A 239 -0.10 13.42 5.44
CA MET A 239 -1.16 14.40 5.61
C MET A 239 -0.74 15.78 5.06
N ALA A 240 0.52 16.20 5.34
CA ALA A 240 1.06 17.45 4.80
C ALA A 240 1.18 17.44 3.27
N ASP A 241 1.58 16.31 2.65
CA ASP A 241 1.62 16.17 1.20
C ASP A 241 0.23 16.37 0.57
N ARG A 242 -0.80 15.75 1.15
CA ARG A 242 -2.19 15.93 0.71
C ARG A 242 -2.64 17.39 0.84
N LEU A 243 -2.42 18.00 2.00
CA LEU A 243 -2.75 19.40 2.23
C LEU A 243 -2.07 20.34 1.23
N MET A 244 -0.81 20.08 0.87
CA MET A 244 -0.10 20.86 -0.15
C MET A 244 -0.68 20.66 -1.56
N LEU A 245 -1.16 19.48 -1.89
CA LEU A 245 -1.87 19.20 -3.16
C LEU A 245 -3.22 19.94 -3.21
N GLU A 246 -3.90 20.07 -2.08
CA GLU A 246 -5.14 20.85 -1.91
C GLU A 246 -4.91 22.37 -1.97
N GLY A 247 -3.65 22.82 -2.12
CA GLY A 247 -3.28 24.23 -2.29
C GLY A 247 -2.75 24.94 -1.04
N ASN A 248 -2.62 24.24 0.08
CA ASN A 248 -2.02 24.83 1.28
C ASN A 248 -0.52 25.08 1.09
N THR A 249 -0.02 26.15 1.71
CA THR A 249 1.43 26.39 1.75
C THR A 249 2.14 25.33 2.61
N PRO A 250 3.44 25.07 2.38
CA PRO A 250 4.20 24.13 3.22
C PRO A 250 4.16 24.43 4.71
N THR A 251 4.07 25.72 5.06
CA THR A 251 3.95 26.15 6.47
C THR A 251 2.58 25.81 7.03
N GLN A 252 1.50 26.07 6.31
CA GLN A 252 0.15 25.66 6.71
C GLN A 252 0.06 24.13 6.85
N ALA A 253 0.51 23.40 5.82
CA ALA A 253 0.51 21.94 5.82
C ALA A 253 1.30 21.35 7.01
N CYS A 254 2.43 21.96 7.37
CA CYS A 254 3.22 21.58 8.55
C CYS A 254 2.39 21.60 9.84
N TYR A 255 1.73 22.73 10.14
CA TYR A 255 0.97 22.86 11.38
C TYR A 255 -0.34 22.07 11.36
N MET A 256 -1.05 22.09 10.25
CA MET A 256 -2.29 21.31 10.08
C MET A 256 -2.08 19.80 10.15
N SER A 257 -0.88 19.33 9.84
CA SER A 257 -0.53 17.90 9.97
C SER A 257 0.05 17.53 11.35
N GLY A 258 0.02 18.47 12.33
CA GLY A 258 0.39 18.21 13.72
C GLY A 258 1.88 18.36 14.04
N PHE A 259 2.70 18.90 13.15
CA PHE A 259 4.08 19.26 13.52
C PHE A 259 4.12 20.53 14.34
N ASN A 260 4.87 20.51 15.44
CA ASN A 260 5.01 21.67 16.33
C ASN A 260 5.96 22.75 15.78
N CYS A 261 6.85 22.41 14.84
CA CYS A 261 7.75 23.38 14.23
C CYS A 261 8.15 22.98 12.81
N TYR A 262 8.33 24.00 11.97
CA TYR A 262 8.67 23.82 10.56
C TYR A 262 10.04 23.16 10.36
N SER A 263 11.01 23.37 11.21
CA SER A 263 12.35 22.77 11.09
C SER A 263 12.31 21.25 11.26
N SER A 264 11.54 20.73 12.21
CA SER A 264 11.32 19.28 12.40
C SER A 264 10.56 18.68 11.23
N PHE A 265 9.49 19.34 10.79
CA PHE A 265 8.75 18.98 9.58
C PHE A 265 9.67 18.88 8.35
N PHE A 266 10.44 19.95 8.08
CA PHE A 266 11.34 20.00 6.92
C PHE A 266 12.37 18.87 6.91
N LYS A 267 13.02 18.60 8.07
CA LYS A 267 13.98 17.50 8.20
C LYS A 267 13.32 16.14 7.94
N SER A 268 12.17 15.91 8.56
CA SER A 268 11.42 14.64 8.41
C SER A 268 10.92 14.47 6.97
N TYR A 269 10.38 15.52 6.38
CA TYR A 269 9.89 15.54 5.00
C TYR A 269 11.02 15.20 4.01
N ARG A 270 12.17 15.89 4.12
CA ARG A 270 13.32 15.64 3.25
C ARG A 270 13.91 14.24 3.42
N LYS A 271 13.97 13.74 4.66
CA LYS A 271 14.45 12.38 4.95
C LYS A 271 13.57 11.33 4.30
N LEU A 272 12.26 11.53 4.28
CA LEU A 272 11.27 10.60 3.77
C LEU A 272 11.09 10.64 2.27
N THR A 273 10.95 11.86 1.72
CA THR A 273 10.57 12.07 0.32
C THR A 273 11.75 12.30 -0.61
N GLY A 274 12.95 12.52 -0.03
CA GLY A 274 14.17 12.90 -0.78
C GLY A 274 14.15 14.34 -1.33
N ARG A 275 13.03 15.08 -1.17
CA ARG A 275 12.82 16.43 -1.73
C ARG A 275 12.38 17.43 -0.66
N SER A 276 12.45 18.72 -0.96
CA SER A 276 11.94 19.75 -0.05
C SER A 276 10.43 19.94 -0.23
N PRO A 277 9.69 20.38 0.84
CA PRO A 277 8.25 20.68 0.73
C PRO A 277 7.90 21.74 -0.32
N ARG A 278 8.87 22.57 -0.75
CA ARG A 278 8.67 23.61 -1.78
C ARG A 278 8.64 23.09 -3.20
N SER A 279 9.15 21.88 -3.45
CA SER A 279 9.21 21.27 -4.79
C SER A 279 7.93 20.54 -5.19
N GLY A 280 6.89 20.55 -4.37
CA GLY A 280 5.57 19.96 -4.64
C GLY A 280 4.65 20.80 -5.53
N LYS A 281 5.12 21.85 -6.22
CA LYS A 281 4.32 22.57 -7.22
C LYS A 281 4.28 21.78 -8.52
N LYS A 282 3.07 21.34 -8.86
CA LYS A 282 2.57 20.90 -10.18
C LYS A 282 3.61 20.62 -11.26
N ILE A 283 3.68 19.39 -11.67
CA ILE A 283 3.85 19.04 -13.09
C ILE A 283 2.46 18.82 -13.66
#